data_59a4b14314cf3a89bf22d2845b3ecde1
#
_entry.id   59a4b14314cf3a89bf22d2845b3ecde1
#
_cell.length_a   1.000
_cell.length_b   1.000
_cell.length_c   1.000
_cell.angle_alpha   90.00
_cell.angle_beta   90.00
_cell.angle_gamma   90.00
#
_symmetry.space_group_name_H-M   'P 1'
#
loop_
_entity.id
_entity.type
_entity.pdbx_description
1 polymer ?
#
loop_
_entity_poly.entity_id
_entity_poly.type
_entity_poly.pdbx_seq_one_letter_code
_entity_poly.pdbx_strand_id
1 'polypeptide(L)'
;MAENYQFETRCIHGDGGFVEEHPYGAVSVPIFQTATFAHPGIGKSTGYDYSRESNPTRYELESVMSSLEGADDSIACSTGMAAIGICLELFGEGNHILCTEDLYGGTVRMFKSIGEKRGLKFSYVDTSDIDIVRKNIRKETKALYIETPSNPTMRITDFAEMRKLADEFGLLILADNTFLSPYFQKPLQLGADIVVHSGTKFLGGHNDVLAGFVCVKGKELSEKLRYTYKTVGCSLSPFDSFLVLRGIKTLSVRLERQQENAKKIALWLKNRPEVTEVYYPGLEDHPGYEVNKKQATGAGSMLSFRVDTVERTRKILESVKLISYAESLGGVESLITYPMLQTHGDVPVEIRERLGITEDFLRMSVGIENAEDLIKDLEQAFQ
;
A
#
# COMPACT_ATOMS: atom_id res chain seq x y z
N MET A 1 29.97 -7.49 4.22
CA MET A 1 28.96 -8.37 4.82
C MET A 1 27.83 -7.45 5.21
N ALA A 2 26.63 -7.61 4.62
CA ALA A 2 25.46 -6.86 5.08
C ALA A 2 25.24 -7.22 6.55
N GLU A 3 25.39 -6.26 7.44
CA GLU A 3 25.08 -6.44 8.85
C GLU A 3 23.57 -6.60 8.96
N ASN A 4 23.13 -7.49 9.84
CA ASN A 4 21.70 -7.80 9.99
C ASN A 4 21.02 -6.72 10.86
N TYR A 5 20.93 -5.51 10.31
CA TYR A 5 20.33 -4.37 11.01
C TYR A 5 18.84 -4.57 11.28
N GLN A 6 18.37 -4.03 12.40
CA GLN A 6 16.95 -3.95 12.71
C GLN A 6 16.23 -3.02 11.73
N PHE A 7 14.91 -3.15 11.65
CA PHE A 7 14.10 -2.43 10.66
C PHE A 7 14.28 -0.91 10.70
N GLU A 8 14.31 -0.32 11.90
CA GLU A 8 14.45 1.11 12.12
C GLU A 8 15.79 1.64 11.57
N THR A 9 16.86 0.88 11.76
CA THR A 9 18.18 1.20 11.20
C THR A 9 18.16 1.10 9.68
N ARG A 10 17.47 0.10 9.13
CA ARG A 10 17.33 -0.06 7.68
C ARG A 10 16.49 1.03 7.03
N CYS A 11 15.52 1.61 7.73
CA CYS A 11 14.81 2.80 7.28
C CYS A 11 15.76 3.99 7.00
N ILE A 12 16.87 4.06 7.73
CA ILE A 12 17.82 5.18 7.64
C ILE A 12 18.97 4.87 6.67
N HIS A 13 19.48 3.63 6.69
CA HIS A 13 20.74 3.23 6.06
C HIS A 13 20.59 2.11 5.01
N GLY A 14 19.38 1.60 4.76
CA GLY A 14 19.22 0.37 3.96
C GLY A 14 20.00 -0.79 4.60
N ASP A 15 20.67 -1.59 3.79
CA ASP A 15 21.57 -2.64 4.25
C ASP A 15 23.00 -2.14 4.54
N GLY A 16 23.20 -0.80 4.50
CA GLY A 16 24.46 -0.11 4.82
C GLY A 16 25.32 0.19 3.58
N GLY A 17 26.27 1.10 3.73
CA GLY A 17 27.31 1.35 2.72
C GLY A 17 27.12 2.59 1.84
N PHE A 18 25.92 3.16 1.75
CA PHE A 18 25.66 4.26 0.79
C PHE A 18 26.48 5.53 1.02
N VAL A 19 26.77 5.89 2.29
CA VAL A 19 27.49 7.14 2.61
C VAL A 19 28.89 7.16 2.04
N GLU A 20 29.57 6.00 1.97
CA GLU A 20 30.91 5.89 1.39
C GLU A 20 30.92 6.09 -0.12
N GLU A 21 29.80 5.81 -0.78
CA GLU A 21 29.60 5.97 -2.21
C GLU A 21 29.13 7.37 -2.60
N HIS A 22 28.67 8.17 -1.63
CA HIS A 22 28.17 9.52 -1.92
C HIS A 22 29.33 10.50 -2.22
N PRO A 23 29.19 11.34 -3.26
CA PRO A 23 30.18 12.39 -3.53
C PRO A 23 30.45 13.24 -2.30
N TYR A 24 31.72 13.44 -1.99
CA TYR A 24 32.18 14.28 -0.87
C TYR A 24 31.72 13.79 0.53
N GLY A 25 31.32 12.52 0.66
CA GLY A 25 30.87 11.98 1.95
C GLY A 25 29.54 12.58 2.44
N ALA A 26 28.64 12.92 1.53
CA ALA A 26 27.32 13.46 1.86
C ALA A 26 26.52 12.45 2.69
N VAL A 27 26.08 12.84 3.90
CA VAL A 27 25.25 12.02 4.78
C VAL A 27 23.82 11.85 4.22
N SER A 28 23.30 12.88 3.57
CA SER A 28 22.02 12.81 2.85
C SER A 28 22.26 12.45 1.40
N VAL A 29 21.33 11.65 0.84
CA VAL A 29 21.36 11.23 -0.57
C VAL A 29 21.40 12.44 -1.49
N PRO A 30 22.38 12.56 -2.40
CA PRO A 30 22.38 13.61 -3.42
C PRO A 30 21.24 13.43 -4.43
N ILE A 31 20.65 14.53 -4.87
CA ILE A 31 19.62 14.52 -5.93
C ILE A 31 20.33 14.63 -7.29
N PHE A 32 20.33 13.55 -8.07
CA PHE A 32 20.85 13.54 -9.44
C PHE A 32 19.74 13.92 -10.42
N GLN A 33 19.44 15.21 -10.50
CA GLN A 33 18.41 15.77 -11.38
C GLN A 33 18.93 15.88 -12.82
N THR A 34 19.07 14.75 -13.50
CA THR A 34 19.54 14.65 -14.88
C THR A 34 18.76 13.58 -15.65
N ALA A 35 18.60 13.76 -16.96
CA ALA A 35 17.99 12.77 -17.84
C ALA A 35 18.99 11.76 -18.37
N THR A 36 20.27 12.16 -18.59
CA THR A 36 21.28 11.37 -19.26
C THR A 36 22.63 11.48 -18.58
N PHE A 37 23.48 10.47 -18.78
CA PHE A 37 24.81 10.38 -18.20
C PHE A 37 25.84 10.22 -19.30
N ALA A 38 27.02 10.88 -19.17
CA ALA A 38 28.10 10.78 -20.12
C ALA A 38 28.87 9.46 -19.96
N HIS A 39 29.18 8.80 -21.07
CA HIS A 39 30.02 7.61 -21.09
C HIS A 39 31.50 7.99 -21.12
N PRO A 40 32.36 7.31 -20.35
CA PRO A 40 33.82 7.54 -20.39
C PRO A 40 34.49 7.15 -21.71
N GLY A 41 33.79 6.38 -22.56
CA GLY A 41 34.28 5.93 -23.86
C GLY A 41 33.40 4.85 -24.48
N ILE A 42 33.68 4.44 -25.69
CA ILE A 42 32.94 3.38 -26.40
C ILE A 42 32.97 2.07 -25.58
N GLY A 43 31.79 1.51 -25.31
CA GLY A 43 31.64 0.28 -24.53
C GLY A 43 31.92 0.45 -23.01
N LYS A 44 32.08 1.66 -22.52
CA LYS A 44 32.28 1.97 -21.09
C LYS A 44 31.07 2.72 -20.54
N SER A 45 30.62 2.34 -19.35
CA SER A 45 29.51 3.02 -18.63
C SER A 45 29.98 3.35 -17.21
N THR A 46 29.37 4.35 -16.61
CA THR A 46 29.46 4.66 -15.17
C THR A 46 28.50 3.83 -14.32
N GLY A 47 27.69 2.95 -14.96
CA GLY A 47 26.59 2.22 -14.34
C GLY A 47 25.23 2.86 -14.59
N TYR A 48 25.22 4.10 -15.09
CA TYR A 48 24.01 4.85 -15.41
C TYR A 48 24.12 5.42 -16.83
N ASP A 49 23.04 5.30 -17.60
CA ASP A 49 22.98 5.75 -18.99
C ASP A 49 21.85 6.77 -19.18
N TYR A 50 20.66 6.45 -18.69
CA TYR A 50 19.47 7.27 -18.86
C TYR A 50 18.50 7.12 -17.68
N SER A 51 18.00 8.26 -17.15
CA SER A 51 17.22 8.28 -15.90
C SER A 51 15.85 7.57 -15.98
N ARG A 52 15.28 7.35 -17.17
CA ARG A 52 14.09 6.50 -17.32
C ARG A 52 14.38 5.05 -16.90
N GLU A 53 15.58 4.56 -17.15
CA GLU A 53 16.00 3.19 -16.82
C GLU A 53 16.54 3.11 -15.39
N SER A 54 17.54 3.92 -15.08
CA SER A 54 18.15 3.99 -13.75
C SER A 54 18.65 5.40 -13.43
N ASN A 55 18.63 5.76 -12.14
CA ASN A 55 19.14 7.05 -11.65
C ASN A 55 19.69 6.82 -10.24
N PRO A 56 20.86 7.40 -9.87
CA PRO A 56 21.47 7.13 -8.57
C PRO A 56 20.55 7.38 -7.37
N THR A 57 19.81 8.48 -7.37
CA THR A 57 18.88 8.82 -6.26
C THR A 57 17.73 7.80 -6.17
N ARG A 58 17.17 7.40 -7.31
CA ARG A 58 16.10 6.40 -7.34
C ARG A 58 16.61 5.00 -7.00
N TYR A 59 17.80 4.64 -7.45
CA TYR A 59 18.43 3.36 -7.14
C TYR A 59 18.59 3.17 -5.63
N GLU A 60 19.03 4.22 -4.92
CA GLU A 60 19.15 4.15 -3.47
C GLU A 60 17.79 3.94 -2.79
N LEU A 61 16.73 4.63 -3.26
CA LEU A 61 15.36 4.40 -2.79
C LEU A 61 14.92 2.95 -3.06
N GLU A 62 15.16 2.43 -4.25
CA GLU A 62 14.81 1.05 -4.63
C GLU A 62 15.58 0.03 -3.76
N SER A 63 16.86 0.30 -3.46
CA SER A 63 17.67 -0.54 -2.57
C SER A 63 17.16 -0.54 -1.13
N VAL A 64 16.79 0.64 -0.58
CA VAL A 64 16.16 0.74 0.74
C VAL A 64 14.84 -0.03 0.78
N MET A 65 14.00 0.10 -0.23
CA MET A 65 12.72 -0.64 -0.30
C MET A 65 12.93 -2.14 -0.37
N SER A 66 13.93 -2.61 -1.15
CA SER A 66 14.30 -4.04 -1.21
C SER A 66 14.72 -4.55 0.17
N SER A 67 15.53 -3.79 0.89
CA SER A 67 15.95 -4.11 2.25
C SER A 67 14.74 -4.21 3.21
N LEU A 68 13.83 -3.24 3.16
CA LEU A 68 12.68 -3.18 4.08
C LEU A 68 11.68 -4.32 3.84
N GLU A 69 11.33 -4.60 2.58
CA GLU A 69 10.43 -5.71 2.20
C GLU A 69 11.11 -7.08 2.24
N GLY A 70 12.44 -7.13 2.22
CA GLY A 70 13.19 -8.36 2.02
C GLY A 70 13.03 -8.89 0.59
N ALA A 71 12.96 -8.00 -0.39
CA ALA A 71 12.84 -8.29 -1.81
C ALA A 71 14.20 -8.56 -2.45
N ASP A 72 14.20 -9.30 -3.57
CA ASP A 72 15.41 -9.45 -4.41
C ASP A 72 15.59 -8.22 -5.31
N ASP A 73 14.49 -7.52 -5.63
CA ASP A 73 14.49 -6.26 -6.38
C ASP A 73 13.26 -5.42 -6.04
N SER A 74 13.41 -4.09 -6.13
CA SER A 74 12.31 -3.13 -5.98
C SER A 74 12.37 -2.09 -7.06
N ILE A 75 11.22 -1.74 -7.61
CA ILE A 75 11.06 -0.81 -8.74
C ILE A 75 10.23 0.38 -8.27
N ALA A 76 10.81 1.58 -8.34
CA ALA A 76 10.11 2.82 -7.97
C ALA A 76 9.42 3.45 -9.17
N CYS A 77 8.08 3.48 -9.12
CA CYS A 77 7.18 4.00 -10.15
C CYS A 77 6.62 5.38 -9.77
N SER A 78 6.19 6.13 -10.76
CA SER A 78 5.60 7.47 -10.57
C SER A 78 4.33 7.49 -9.71
N THR A 79 3.61 6.38 -9.61
CA THR A 79 2.40 6.24 -8.78
C THR A 79 2.17 4.77 -8.41
N GLY A 80 1.36 4.52 -7.36
CA GLY A 80 0.89 3.16 -7.05
C GLY A 80 0.12 2.52 -8.21
N MET A 81 -0.67 3.30 -8.93
CA MET A 81 -1.38 2.81 -10.12
C MET A 81 -0.42 2.38 -11.24
N ALA A 82 0.69 3.09 -11.44
CA ALA A 82 1.73 2.69 -12.39
C ALA A 82 2.40 1.38 -11.96
N ALA A 83 2.63 1.19 -10.65
CA ALA A 83 3.16 -0.05 -10.09
C ALA A 83 2.22 -1.25 -10.36
N ILE A 84 0.91 -1.08 -10.12
CA ILE A 84 -0.09 -2.11 -10.45
C ILE A 84 -0.10 -2.36 -11.97
N GLY A 85 -0.05 -1.29 -12.78
CA GLY A 85 -0.08 -1.38 -14.24
C GLY A 85 1.04 -2.24 -14.83
N ILE A 86 2.27 -2.08 -14.37
CA ILE A 86 3.39 -2.91 -14.87
C ILE A 86 3.27 -4.37 -14.44
N CYS A 87 2.63 -4.66 -13.31
CA CYS A 87 2.36 -6.03 -12.88
C CYS A 87 1.35 -6.73 -13.80
N LEU A 88 0.37 -6.02 -14.35
CA LEU A 88 -0.60 -6.59 -15.29
C LEU A 88 0.06 -7.07 -16.59
N GLU A 89 1.20 -6.50 -16.96
CA GLU A 89 1.94 -6.92 -18.17
C GLU A 89 2.55 -8.33 -18.06
N LEU A 90 2.58 -8.91 -16.86
CA LEU A 90 2.97 -10.31 -16.68
C LEU A 90 1.95 -11.30 -17.25
N PHE A 91 0.72 -10.84 -17.52
CA PHE A 91 -0.41 -11.69 -17.91
C PHE A 91 -0.85 -11.38 -19.33
N GLY A 92 -1.14 -12.45 -20.10
CA GLY A 92 -1.61 -12.38 -21.47
C GLY A 92 -3.13 -12.51 -21.60
N GLU A 93 -3.63 -12.33 -22.81
CA GLU A 93 -5.03 -12.51 -23.17
C GLU A 93 -5.57 -13.87 -22.70
N GLY A 94 -6.78 -13.86 -22.14
CA GLY A 94 -7.46 -15.05 -21.61
C GLY A 94 -7.04 -15.41 -20.19
N ASN A 95 -5.92 -14.88 -19.65
CA ASN A 95 -5.54 -15.14 -18.26
C ASN A 95 -6.56 -14.55 -17.29
N HIS A 96 -6.80 -15.26 -16.20
CA HIS A 96 -7.70 -14.87 -15.13
C HIS A 96 -6.91 -14.53 -13.87
N ILE A 97 -7.31 -13.45 -13.22
CA ILE A 97 -6.80 -13.00 -11.92
C ILE A 97 -7.97 -13.02 -10.93
N LEU A 98 -7.80 -13.72 -9.83
CA LEU A 98 -8.78 -13.76 -8.73
C LEU A 98 -8.38 -12.74 -7.68
N CYS A 99 -9.30 -11.82 -7.36
CA CYS A 99 -9.02 -10.61 -6.60
C CYS A 99 -9.82 -10.56 -5.30
N THR A 100 -9.26 -9.94 -4.27
CA THR A 100 -10.04 -9.44 -3.14
C THR A 100 -11.19 -8.57 -3.67
N GLU A 101 -12.41 -8.75 -3.16
CA GLU A 101 -13.58 -7.98 -3.64
C GLU A 101 -13.59 -6.53 -3.15
N ASP A 102 -13.01 -6.29 -1.99
CA ASP A 102 -12.90 -4.99 -1.34
C ASP A 102 -11.51 -4.39 -1.61
N LEU A 103 -11.29 -3.98 -2.85
CA LEU A 103 -10.05 -3.36 -3.33
C LEU A 103 -10.20 -1.84 -3.45
N TYR A 104 -9.07 -1.16 -3.42
CA TYR A 104 -9.02 0.24 -3.83
C TYR A 104 -9.72 0.46 -5.18
N GLY A 105 -10.65 1.44 -5.23
CA GLY A 105 -11.47 1.69 -6.42
C GLY A 105 -10.65 1.98 -7.70
N GLY A 106 -9.47 2.60 -7.56
CA GLY A 106 -8.54 2.81 -8.68
C GLY A 106 -8.03 1.50 -9.28
N THR A 107 -7.78 0.48 -8.45
CA THR A 107 -7.35 -0.86 -8.90
C THR A 107 -8.46 -1.52 -9.71
N VAL A 108 -9.69 -1.51 -9.18
CA VAL A 108 -10.88 -2.04 -9.90
C VAL A 108 -11.08 -1.32 -11.24
N ARG A 109 -10.97 0.01 -11.25
CA ARG A 109 -11.08 0.82 -12.46
C ARG A 109 -10.01 0.45 -13.49
N MET A 110 -8.74 0.25 -13.07
CA MET A 110 -7.66 -0.16 -13.96
C MET A 110 -7.91 -1.56 -14.54
N PHE A 111 -8.32 -2.52 -13.73
CA PHE A 111 -8.62 -3.87 -14.17
C PHE A 111 -9.72 -3.87 -15.23
N LYS A 112 -10.81 -3.14 -14.99
CA LYS A 112 -11.92 -3.01 -15.93
C LYS A 112 -11.58 -2.21 -17.20
N SER A 113 -10.90 -1.06 -17.05
CA SER A 113 -10.71 -0.14 -18.18
C SER A 113 -9.48 -0.47 -19.06
N ILE A 114 -8.48 -1.13 -18.50
CA ILE A 114 -7.22 -1.49 -19.18
C ILE A 114 -7.09 -3.00 -19.28
N GLY A 115 -7.20 -3.72 -18.16
CA GLY A 115 -7.00 -5.17 -18.13
C GLY A 115 -7.98 -5.94 -19.00
N GLU A 116 -9.30 -5.71 -18.84
CA GLU A 116 -10.32 -6.38 -19.64
C GLU A 116 -10.22 -6.05 -21.15
N LYS A 117 -9.85 -4.81 -21.51
CA LYS A 117 -9.63 -4.43 -22.91
C LYS A 117 -8.46 -5.17 -23.56
N ARG A 118 -7.52 -5.67 -22.74
CA ARG A 118 -6.39 -6.52 -23.16
C ARG A 118 -6.73 -8.01 -23.11
N GLY A 119 -7.98 -8.36 -22.85
CA GLY A 119 -8.46 -9.73 -22.78
C GLY A 119 -8.18 -10.44 -21.45
N LEU A 120 -7.72 -9.74 -20.41
CA LEU A 120 -7.62 -10.30 -19.06
C LEU A 120 -9.01 -10.49 -18.46
N LYS A 121 -9.16 -11.47 -17.60
CA LYS A 121 -10.39 -11.78 -16.87
C LYS A 121 -10.17 -11.58 -15.38
N PHE A 122 -11.15 -11.02 -14.70
CA PHE A 122 -11.10 -10.78 -13.26
C PHE A 122 -12.33 -11.37 -12.57
N SER A 123 -12.13 -11.90 -11.38
CA SER A 123 -13.20 -12.23 -10.44
C SER A 123 -12.87 -11.65 -9.09
N TYR A 124 -13.88 -11.15 -8.40
CA TYR A 124 -13.77 -10.48 -7.11
C TYR A 124 -14.50 -11.32 -6.07
N VAL A 125 -13.80 -11.71 -5.01
CA VAL A 125 -14.33 -12.58 -3.96
C VAL A 125 -13.87 -12.15 -2.59
N ASP A 126 -14.58 -12.57 -1.56
CA ASP A 126 -14.12 -12.43 -0.18
C ASP A 126 -12.90 -13.34 0.06
N THR A 127 -11.72 -12.75 0.09
CA THR A 127 -10.46 -13.48 0.31
C THR A 127 -10.18 -13.79 1.79
N SER A 128 -11.02 -13.34 2.71
CA SER A 128 -10.97 -13.79 4.11
C SER A 128 -11.52 -15.21 4.29
N ASP A 129 -12.26 -15.74 3.30
CA ASP A 129 -12.79 -17.10 3.25
C ASP A 129 -12.06 -17.92 2.17
N ILE A 130 -11.19 -18.84 2.61
CA ILE A 130 -10.39 -19.69 1.72
C ILE A 130 -11.22 -20.61 0.83
N ASP A 131 -12.38 -21.07 1.32
CA ASP A 131 -13.27 -21.96 0.54
C ASP A 131 -13.95 -21.21 -0.59
N ILE A 132 -14.27 -19.94 -0.39
CA ILE A 132 -14.78 -19.07 -1.45
C ILE A 132 -13.69 -18.85 -2.51
N VAL A 133 -12.46 -18.57 -2.10
CA VAL A 133 -11.33 -18.40 -3.02
C VAL A 133 -11.13 -19.68 -3.84
N ARG A 134 -11.03 -20.83 -3.20
CA ARG A 134 -10.84 -22.14 -3.85
C ARG A 134 -11.91 -22.44 -4.92
N LYS A 135 -13.18 -22.22 -4.61
CA LYS A 135 -14.32 -22.44 -5.52
C LYS A 135 -14.29 -21.55 -6.76
N ASN A 136 -13.62 -20.42 -6.70
CA ASN A 136 -13.55 -19.45 -7.78
C ASN A 136 -12.25 -19.55 -8.62
N ILE A 137 -11.30 -20.43 -8.27
CA ILE A 137 -10.14 -20.72 -9.10
C ILE A 137 -10.59 -21.46 -10.36
N ARG A 138 -10.10 -21.01 -11.51
CA ARG A 138 -10.39 -21.56 -12.84
C ARG A 138 -9.09 -22.07 -13.48
N LYS A 139 -9.21 -22.86 -14.54
CA LYS A 139 -8.05 -23.35 -15.32
C LYS A 139 -7.19 -22.19 -15.84
N GLU A 140 -7.81 -21.07 -16.19
CA GLU A 140 -7.17 -19.88 -16.71
C GLU A 140 -6.60 -18.97 -15.60
N THR A 141 -6.89 -19.26 -14.33
CA THR A 141 -6.36 -18.46 -13.20
C THR A 141 -4.85 -18.56 -13.17
N LYS A 142 -4.18 -17.41 -13.09
CA LYS A 142 -2.72 -17.28 -13.05
C LYS A 142 -2.23 -16.56 -11.81
N ALA A 143 -3.10 -15.79 -11.16
CA ALA A 143 -2.71 -15.06 -9.97
C ALA A 143 -3.88 -14.84 -9.01
N LEU A 144 -3.53 -14.66 -7.74
CA LEU A 144 -4.32 -14.04 -6.69
C LEU A 144 -3.84 -12.61 -6.50
N TYR A 145 -4.75 -11.63 -6.55
CA TYR A 145 -4.47 -10.23 -6.19
C TYR A 145 -5.11 -9.92 -4.85
N ILE A 146 -4.30 -9.70 -3.83
CA ILE A 146 -4.71 -9.60 -2.42
C ILE A 146 -4.40 -8.20 -1.90
N GLU A 147 -5.41 -7.52 -1.35
CA GLU A 147 -5.24 -6.32 -0.54
C GLU A 147 -5.68 -6.63 0.90
N THR A 148 -4.76 -6.54 1.85
CA THR A 148 -5.03 -6.87 3.27
C THR A 148 -4.17 -6.05 4.22
N PRO A 149 -4.78 -5.34 5.19
CA PRO A 149 -6.23 -5.13 5.35
C PRO A 149 -6.88 -4.54 4.11
N SER A 150 -8.12 -4.93 3.79
CA SER A 150 -8.85 -4.44 2.62
C SER A 150 -9.33 -2.99 2.81
N ASN A 151 -9.65 -2.32 1.70
CA ASN A 151 -10.05 -0.92 1.70
C ASN A 151 -11.48 -0.74 1.15
N PRO A 152 -12.46 -0.30 1.96
CA PRO A 152 -12.30 0.32 3.27
C PRO A 152 -12.74 -0.55 4.46
N THR A 153 -13.15 -1.82 4.27
CA THR A 153 -13.80 -2.61 5.32
C THR A 153 -12.84 -3.32 6.27
N MET A 154 -11.52 -3.18 6.07
CA MET A 154 -10.46 -3.72 6.94
C MET A 154 -10.46 -5.25 7.08
N ARG A 155 -11.00 -6.00 6.12
CA ARG A 155 -10.97 -7.47 6.14
C ARG A 155 -9.55 -7.99 6.03
N ILE A 156 -9.27 -9.10 6.69
CA ILE A 156 -7.94 -9.71 6.74
C ILE A 156 -7.94 -11.02 5.95
N THR A 157 -7.01 -11.14 5.02
CA THR A 157 -6.73 -12.35 4.26
C THR A 157 -5.55 -13.08 4.88
N ASP A 158 -5.65 -14.39 5.11
CA ASP A 158 -4.57 -15.24 5.64
C ASP A 158 -3.57 -15.61 4.51
N PHE A 159 -2.37 -15.03 4.54
CA PHE A 159 -1.34 -15.31 3.54
C PHE A 159 -0.86 -16.77 3.55
N ALA A 160 -0.81 -17.40 4.71
CA ALA A 160 -0.34 -18.79 4.80
C ALA A 160 -1.31 -19.75 4.10
N GLU A 161 -2.62 -19.53 4.25
CA GLU A 161 -3.63 -20.31 3.53
C GLU A 161 -3.63 -19.98 2.04
N MET A 162 -3.47 -18.69 1.68
CA MET A 162 -3.37 -18.30 0.26
C MET A 162 -2.14 -18.90 -0.41
N ARG A 163 -0.98 -18.97 0.28
CA ARG A 163 0.23 -19.58 -0.30
C ARG A 163 0.03 -21.07 -0.57
N LYS A 164 -0.55 -21.82 0.39
CA LYS A 164 -0.88 -23.24 0.18
C LYS A 164 -1.76 -23.44 -1.05
N LEU A 165 -2.79 -22.60 -1.17
CA LEU A 165 -3.71 -22.66 -2.30
C LEU A 165 -3.02 -22.29 -3.61
N ALA A 166 -2.20 -21.25 -3.61
CA ALA A 166 -1.45 -20.83 -4.78
C ALA A 166 -0.43 -21.90 -5.24
N ASP A 167 0.22 -22.60 -4.30
CA ASP A 167 1.12 -23.71 -4.61
C ASP A 167 0.37 -24.89 -5.26
N GLU A 168 -0.82 -25.23 -4.74
CA GLU A 168 -1.64 -26.31 -5.28
C GLU A 168 -2.04 -26.07 -6.74
N PHE A 169 -2.32 -24.81 -7.12
CA PHE A 169 -2.78 -24.44 -8.44
C PHE A 169 -1.73 -23.77 -9.34
N GLY A 170 -0.50 -23.59 -8.85
CA GLY A 170 0.59 -22.94 -9.60
C GLY A 170 0.32 -21.46 -9.89
N LEU A 171 -0.20 -20.73 -8.91
CA LEU A 171 -0.57 -19.31 -9.03
C LEU A 171 0.48 -18.39 -8.44
N LEU A 172 0.61 -17.18 -8.99
CA LEU A 172 1.33 -16.07 -8.36
C LEU A 172 0.43 -15.40 -7.31
N ILE A 173 1.04 -14.88 -6.25
CA ILE A 173 0.40 -14.00 -5.28
C ILE A 173 0.97 -12.58 -5.45
N LEU A 174 0.09 -11.66 -5.84
CA LEU A 174 0.35 -10.22 -5.86
C LEU A 174 -0.34 -9.60 -4.64
N ALA A 175 0.42 -8.95 -3.78
CA ALA A 175 -0.11 -8.35 -2.55
C ALA A 175 0.01 -6.82 -2.60
N ASP A 176 -1.10 -6.11 -2.40
CA ASP A 176 -1.06 -4.68 -2.09
C ASP A 176 -0.92 -4.51 -0.58
N ASN A 177 0.25 -4.04 -0.15
CA ASN A 177 0.60 -3.87 1.27
C ASN A 177 0.65 -2.39 1.67
N THR A 178 -0.09 -1.55 0.97
CA THR A 178 -0.09 -0.09 1.20
C THR A 178 -0.50 0.28 2.62
N PHE A 179 -1.49 -0.42 3.23
CA PHE A 179 -2.03 -0.06 4.55
C PHE A 179 -1.10 -0.39 5.72
N LEU A 180 -0.38 -1.49 5.65
CA LEU A 180 0.50 -1.91 6.74
C LEU A 180 1.96 -1.51 6.51
N SER A 181 2.36 -1.27 5.25
CA SER A 181 3.75 -1.04 4.88
C SER A 181 4.68 -2.18 5.29
N PRO A 182 5.95 -2.21 4.86
CA PRO A 182 6.89 -3.25 5.30
C PRO A 182 7.22 -3.18 6.80
N TYR A 183 6.77 -2.12 7.49
CA TYR A 183 6.94 -2.01 8.94
C TYR A 183 6.09 -3.02 9.72
N PHE A 184 4.80 -3.09 9.43
CA PHE A 184 3.90 -4.00 10.13
C PHE A 184 3.73 -5.35 9.46
N GLN A 185 3.84 -5.43 8.12
CA GLN A 185 3.63 -6.68 7.39
C GLN A 185 4.63 -6.81 6.23
N LYS A 186 5.14 -8.02 6.01
CA LYS A 186 6.09 -8.35 4.94
C LYS A 186 5.55 -9.49 4.07
N PRO A 187 4.68 -9.21 3.11
CA PRO A 187 4.01 -10.26 2.33
C PRO A 187 4.97 -11.17 1.58
N LEU A 188 6.14 -10.68 1.12
CA LEU A 188 7.15 -11.54 0.48
C LEU A 188 7.66 -12.64 1.42
N GLN A 189 7.74 -12.38 2.73
CA GLN A 189 8.13 -13.38 3.72
C GLN A 189 6.97 -14.32 4.08
N LEU A 190 5.73 -13.88 3.82
CA LEU A 190 4.52 -14.66 4.05
C LEU A 190 4.09 -15.49 2.82
N GLY A 191 4.87 -15.41 1.73
CA GLY A 191 4.66 -16.22 0.54
C GLY A 191 4.08 -15.48 -0.67
N ALA A 192 3.98 -14.16 -0.64
CA ALA A 192 3.71 -13.40 -1.85
C ALA A 192 4.92 -13.42 -2.80
N ASP A 193 4.66 -13.40 -4.10
CA ASP A 193 5.69 -13.34 -5.15
C ASP A 193 6.04 -11.90 -5.51
N ILE A 194 5.02 -11.03 -5.46
CA ILE A 194 5.11 -9.61 -5.78
C ILE A 194 4.33 -8.82 -4.72
N VAL A 195 4.93 -7.73 -4.26
CA VAL A 195 4.27 -6.75 -3.39
C VAL A 195 4.22 -5.40 -4.07
N VAL A 196 3.05 -4.77 -4.07
CA VAL A 196 2.89 -3.40 -4.54
C VAL A 196 2.61 -2.46 -3.37
N HIS A 197 3.07 -1.23 -3.48
CA HIS A 197 2.77 -0.15 -2.55
C HIS A 197 2.41 1.13 -3.30
N SER A 198 1.44 1.84 -2.81
CA SER A 198 1.36 3.27 -3.06
C SER A 198 2.34 3.98 -2.12
N GLY A 199 3.51 4.38 -2.65
CA GLY A 199 4.51 5.14 -1.90
C GLY A 199 4.03 6.54 -1.49
N THR A 200 2.96 7.03 -2.13
CA THR A 200 2.20 8.24 -1.81
C THR A 200 1.70 8.27 -0.36
N LYS A 201 1.50 7.09 0.24
CA LYS A 201 0.84 6.90 1.54
C LYS A 201 1.88 6.90 2.67
N PHE A 202 1.90 5.88 3.47
CA PHE A 202 2.78 5.76 4.65
C PHE A 202 4.27 5.90 4.36
N LEU A 203 4.75 5.44 3.20
CA LEU A 203 6.17 5.51 2.85
C LEU A 203 6.63 6.97 2.68
N GLY A 204 5.91 7.77 1.88
CA GLY A 204 6.12 9.21 1.79
C GLY A 204 5.73 9.92 3.10
N GLY A 205 4.52 9.67 3.56
CA GLY A 205 4.02 10.02 4.89
C GLY A 205 3.76 11.51 5.17
N HIS A 206 3.85 12.38 4.15
CA HIS A 206 3.75 13.84 4.32
C HIS A 206 2.78 14.50 3.35
N ASN A 207 1.96 13.72 2.64
CA ASN A 207 0.95 14.21 1.68
C ASN A 207 1.49 15.13 0.56
N ASP A 208 2.79 15.04 0.24
CA ASP A 208 3.54 15.95 -0.64
C ASP A 208 4.18 15.27 -1.86
N VAL A 209 4.01 13.94 -2.02
CA VAL A 209 4.62 13.16 -3.10
C VAL A 209 3.69 12.07 -3.63
N LEU A 210 3.76 11.81 -4.93
CA LEU A 210 3.18 10.63 -5.56
C LEU A 210 4.28 9.62 -5.87
N ALA A 211 4.11 8.37 -5.45
CA ALA A 211 5.05 7.30 -5.73
C ALA A 211 4.35 5.93 -5.71
N GLY A 212 4.97 4.94 -6.34
CA GLY A 212 4.56 3.55 -6.25
C GLY A 212 5.77 2.62 -6.22
N PHE A 213 5.59 1.41 -5.68
CA PHE A 213 6.64 0.41 -5.65
C PHE A 213 6.12 -0.94 -6.11
N VAL A 214 6.99 -1.68 -6.80
CA VAL A 214 6.86 -3.12 -7.01
C VAL A 214 8.08 -3.76 -6.38
N CYS A 215 7.87 -4.58 -5.35
CA CYS A 215 8.91 -5.36 -4.69
C CYS A 215 8.70 -6.83 -5.06
N VAL A 216 9.76 -7.53 -5.47
CA VAL A 216 9.63 -8.86 -6.10
C VAL A 216 10.64 -9.85 -5.56
N LYS A 217 10.23 -11.13 -5.49
CA LYS A 217 11.08 -12.29 -5.29
C LYS A 217 11.37 -12.99 -6.63
N GLY A 218 12.63 -13.35 -6.83
CA GLY A 218 13.07 -14.11 -7.98
C GLY A 218 13.50 -13.25 -9.17
N LYS A 219 14.66 -13.61 -9.71
CA LYS A 219 15.32 -12.88 -10.79
C LYS A 219 14.48 -12.81 -12.07
N GLU A 220 13.81 -13.89 -12.44
CA GLU A 220 13.02 -13.94 -13.69
C GLU A 220 11.85 -12.94 -13.67
N LEU A 221 11.14 -12.84 -12.55
CA LEU A 221 10.05 -11.85 -12.37
C LEU A 221 10.62 -10.42 -12.38
N SER A 222 11.74 -10.20 -11.69
CA SER A 222 12.41 -8.90 -11.68
C SER A 222 12.78 -8.45 -13.10
N GLU A 223 13.44 -9.30 -13.90
CA GLU A 223 13.86 -8.98 -15.26
C GLU A 223 12.64 -8.63 -16.16
N LYS A 224 11.55 -9.37 -16.06
CA LYS A 224 10.31 -9.09 -16.82
C LYS A 224 9.70 -7.74 -16.41
N LEU A 225 9.62 -7.48 -15.11
CA LEU A 225 9.07 -6.23 -14.59
C LEU A 225 9.96 -5.02 -14.93
N ARG A 226 11.29 -5.15 -14.82
CA ARG A 226 12.25 -4.11 -15.23
C ARG A 226 12.16 -3.82 -16.72
N TYR A 227 11.99 -4.85 -17.56
CA TYR A 227 11.80 -4.67 -19.00
C TYR A 227 10.53 -3.88 -19.31
N THR A 228 9.40 -4.25 -18.67
CA THR A 228 8.13 -3.52 -18.79
C THR A 228 8.27 -2.08 -18.30
N TYR A 229 8.83 -1.91 -17.12
CA TYR A 229 9.04 -0.61 -16.50
C TYR A 229 9.79 0.38 -17.42
N LYS A 230 10.93 -0.02 -17.96
CA LYS A 230 11.71 0.85 -18.86
C LYS A 230 10.99 1.13 -20.19
N THR A 231 10.16 0.19 -20.65
CA THR A 231 9.41 0.32 -21.89
C THR A 231 8.21 1.29 -21.74
N VAL A 232 7.45 1.15 -20.66
CA VAL A 232 6.33 2.04 -20.33
C VAL A 232 6.83 3.42 -19.90
N GLY A 233 7.97 3.48 -19.20
CA GLY A 233 8.58 4.74 -18.78
C GLY A 233 7.93 5.39 -17.56
N CYS A 234 7.33 4.61 -16.67
CA CYS A 234 6.63 5.08 -15.46
C CYS A 234 7.58 5.35 -14.27
N SER A 235 8.81 5.79 -14.55
CA SER A 235 9.85 6.00 -13.54
C SER A 235 9.54 7.15 -12.58
N LEU A 236 9.85 6.94 -11.29
CA LEU A 236 9.79 7.99 -10.28
C LEU A 236 10.90 9.02 -10.53
N SER A 237 10.59 10.31 -10.36
CA SER A 237 11.57 11.39 -10.53
C SER A 237 12.67 11.35 -9.44
N PRO A 238 13.89 11.87 -9.70
CA PRO A 238 14.92 11.96 -8.67
C PRO A 238 14.49 12.78 -7.45
N PHE A 239 13.76 13.88 -7.65
CA PHE A 239 13.27 14.71 -6.56
C PHE A 239 12.23 14.01 -5.70
N ASP A 240 11.25 13.34 -6.34
CA ASP A 240 10.25 12.57 -5.62
C ASP A 240 10.89 11.36 -4.91
N SER A 241 11.89 10.73 -5.52
CA SER A 241 12.68 9.67 -4.88
C SER A 241 13.37 10.16 -3.61
N PHE A 242 13.92 11.36 -3.62
CA PHE A 242 14.50 11.99 -2.43
C PHE A 242 13.45 12.26 -1.34
N LEU A 243 12.27 12.78 -1.70
CA LEU A 243 11.18 13.01 -0.74
C LEU A 243 10.72 11.71 -0.07
N VAL A 244 10.55 10.63 -0.86
CA VAL A 244 10.16 9.33 -0.29
C VAL A 244 11.26 8.76 0.58
N LEU A 245 12.54 8.82 0.19
CA LEU A 245 13.67 8.41 1.05
C LEU A 245 13.65 9.16 2.38
N ARG A 246 13.42 10.47 2.32
CA ARG A 246 13.31 11.32 3.53
C ARG A 246 12.13 10.88 4.40
N GLY A 247 10.99 10.56 3.79
CA GLY A 247 9.81 10.03 4.48
C GLY A 247 10.08 8.68 5.17
N ILE A 248 10.74 7.76 4.47
CA ILE A 248 11.06 6.42 5.00
C ILE A 248 11.94 6.49 6.25
N LYS A 249 12.86 7.46 6.34
CA LYS A 249 13.74 7.60 7.52
C LYS A 249 12.99 7.79 8.85
N THR A 250 11.74 8.23 8.81
CA THR A 250 10.88 8.39 10.00
C THR A 250 9.70 7.42 10.01
N LEU A 251 9.72 6.39 9.15
CA LEU A 251 8.57 5.49 8.97
C LEU A 251 8.18 4.80 10.28
N SER A 252 9.13 4.19 10.98
CA SER A 252 8.87 3.45 12.23
C SER A 252 8.22 4.33 13.29
N VAL A 253 8.84 5.49 13.60
CA VAL A 253 8.33 6.38 14.65
C VAL A 253 6.97 7.00 14.31
N ARG A 254 6.68 7.23 13.02
CA ARG A 254 5.36 7.69 12.58
C ARG A 254 4.31 6.61 12.76
N LEU A 255 4.60 5.40 12.28
CA LEU A 255 3.65 4.29 12.31
C LEU A 255 3.33 3.82 13.74
N GLU A 256 4.29 3.81 14.63
CA GLU A 256 4.06 3.52 16.06
C GLU A 256 3.08 4.52 16.67
N ARG A 257 3.34 5.84 16.49
CA ARG A 257 2.46 6.89 16.99
C ARG A 257 1.09 6.85 16.33
N GLN A 258 1.03 6.67 15.02
CA GLN A 258 -0.23 6.58 14.28
C GLN A 258 -1.08 5.39 14.77
N GLN A 259 -0.48 4.22 14.96
CA GLN A 259 -1.17 3.03 15.47
C GLN A 259 -1.66 3.23 16.92
N GLU A 260 -0.82 3.81 17.79
CA GLU A 260 -1.23 4.13 19.15
C GLU A 260 -2.46 5.04 19.17
N ASN A 261 -2.45 6.09 18.36
CA ASN A 261 -3.55 7.01 18.22
C ASN A 261 -4.80 6.32 17.65
N ALA A 262 -4.64 5.51 16.60
CA ALA A 262 -5.74 4.77 15.97
C ALA A 262 -6.43 3.82 16.95
N LYS A 263 -5.66 3.11 17.78
CA LYS A 263 -6.20 2.23 18.82
C LYS A 263 -7.02 3.01 19.85
N LYS A 264 -6.53 4.17 20.32
CA LYS A 264 -7.27 5.03 21.26
C LYS A 264 -8.57 5.52 20.67
N ILE A 265 -8.54 5.99 19.40
CA ILE A 265 -9.73 6.48 18.71
C ILE A 265 -10.71 5.35 18.44
N ALA A 266 -10.25 4.17 18.01
CA ALA A 266 -11.11 3.01 17.78
C ALA A 266 -11.85 2.58 19.07
N LEU A 267 -11.16 2.56 20.21
CA LEU A 267 -11.77 2.26 21.51
C LEU A 267 -12.76 3.35 21.95
N TRP A 268 -12.44 4.61 21.69
CA TRP A 268 -13.36 5.72 21.98
C TRP A 268 -14.63 5.62 21.11
N LEU A 269 -14.49 5.40 19.81
CA LEU A 269 -15.61 5.20 18.88
C LEU A 269 -16.50 4.04 19.31
N LYS A 270 -15.91 2.90 19.70
CA LYS A 270 -16.64 1.71 20.13
C LYS A 270 -17.53 1.95 21.36
N ASN A 271 -17.18 2.93 22.19
CA ASN A 271 -17.95 3.28 23.39
C ASN A 271 -18.99 4.39 23.14
N ARG A 272 -19.17 4.84 21.89
CA ARG A 272 -20.15 5.87 21.54
C ARG A 272 -21.49 5.22 21.17
N PRO A 273 -22.62 5.67 21.76
CA PRO A 273 -23.94 5.13 21.40
C PRO A 273 -24.35 5.45 19.95
N GLU A 274 -23.77 6.49 19.35
CA GLU A 274 -24.02 6.91 17.98
C GLU A 274 -23.24 6.09 16.95
N VAL A 275 -22.25 5.29 17.37
CA VAL A 275 -21.42 4.44 16.52
C VAL A 275 -21.96 3.02 16.57
N THR A 276 -22.37 2.51 15.43
CA THR A 276 -22.98 1.18 15.31
C THR A 276 -21.95 0.07 15.07
N GLU A 277 -20.81 0.40 14.44
CA GLU A 277 -19.76 -0.57 14.15
C GLU A 277 -18.41 0.13 13.97
N VAL A 278 -17.30 -0.53 14.37
CA VAL A 278 -15.92 -0.07 14.20
C VAL A 278 -15.09 -1.19 13.55
N TYR A 279 -14.47 -0.87 12.43
CA TYR A 279 -13.61 -1.77 11.67
C TYR A 279 -12.14 -1.39 11.91
N TYR A 280 -11.48 -2.09 12.79
CA TYR A 280 -10.06 -1.90 13.09
C TYR A 280 -9.40 -3.23 13.49
N PRO A 281 -8.42 -3.75 12.71
CA PRO A 281 -7.82 -5.05 12.97
C PRO A 281 -7.09 -5.18 14.31
N GLY A 282 -6.87 -4.07 15.01
CA GLY A 282 -6.26 -4.03 16.34
C GLY A 282 -7.24 -4.22 17.51
N LEU A 283 -8.54 -4.39 17.25
CA LEU A 283 -9.56 -4.72 18.26
C LEU A 283 -9.73 -6.24 18.34
N GLU A 284 -9.81 -6.80 19.55
CA GLU A 284 -9.90 -8.26 19.77
C GLU A 284 -11.17 -8.89 19.20
N ASP A 285 -12.23 -8.12 19.05
CA ASP A 285 -13.49 -8.56 18.44
C ASP A 285 -13.56 -8.39 16.93
N HIS A 286 -12.49 -7.87 16.30
CA HIS A 286 -12.42 -7.84 14.84
C HIS A 286 -12.29 -9.25 14.27
N PRO A 287 -13.09 -9.66 13.25
CA PRO A 287 -13.08 -11.03 12.72
C PRO A 287 -11.70 -11.52 12.28
N GLY A 288 -10.86 -10.63 11.77
CA GLY A 288 -9.48 -10.94 11.31
C GLY A 288 -8.39 -10.74 12.37
N TYR A 289 -8.73 -10.45 13.64
CA TYR A 289 -7.74 -10.13 14.69
C TYR A 289 -6.66 -11.20 14.86
N GLU A 290 -7.05 -12.47 15.00
CA GLU A 290 -6.10 -13.55 15.21
C GLU A 290 -5.22 -13.84 13.98
N VAL A 291 -5.76 -13.68 12.78
CA VAL A 291 -5.00 -13.80 11.54
C VAL A 291 -3.99 -12.65 11.42
N ASN A 292 -4.45 -11.41 11.63
CA ASN A 292 -3.57 -10.24 11.62
C ASN A 292 -2.41 -10.39 12.62
N LYS A 293 -2.70 -10.81 13.86
CA LYS A 293 -1.70 -11.02 14.91
C LYS A 293 -0.64 -12.07 14.57
N LYS A 294 -0.97 -13.07 13.72
CA LYS A 294 -0.02 -14.10 13.27
C LYS A 294 0.91 -13.60 12.17
N GLN A 295 0.42 -12.75 11.27
CA GLN A 295 1.13 -12.37 10.04
C GLN A 295 1.66 -10.94 10.04
N ALA A 296 1.24 -10.10 10.98
CA ALA A 296 1.65 -8.71 11.11
C ALA A 296 2.11 -8.38 12.54
N THR A 297 3.02 -7.42 12.67
CA THR A 297 3.50 -6.92 13.97
C THR A 297 2.61 -5.82 14.55
N GLY A 298 1.61 -5.38 13.78
CA GLY A 298 0.66 -4.36 14.17
C GLY A 298 -0.58 -4.32 13.30
N ALA A 299 -1.49 -3.41 13.62
CA ALA A 299 -2.77 -3.24 12.94
C ALA A 299 -2.83 -1.98 12.05
N GLY A 300 -1.76 -1.18 12.06
CA GLY A 300 -1.69 0.08 11.32
C GLY A 300 -2.55 1.19 11.93
N SER A 301 -2.84 2.20 11.12
CA SER A 301 -3.57 3.40 11.57
C SER A 301 -4.82 3.72 10.74
N MET A 302 -5.20 2.78 9.87
CA MET A 302 -6.47 2.88 9.15
C MET A 302 -7.58 2.26 9.97
N LEU A 303 -8.68 2.96 10.11
CA LEU A 303 -9.91 2.43 10.69
C LEU A 303 -11.11 2.93 9.91
N SER A 304 -12.20 2.19 9.97
CA SER A 304 -13.50 2.62 9.47
C SER A 304 -14.56 2.44 10.54
N PHE A 305 -15.64 3.18 10.43
CA PHE A 305 -16.75 3.07 11.39
C PHE A 305 -18.07 3.47 10.73
N ARG A 306 -19.14 3.01 11.33
CA ARG A 306 -20.51 3.38 10.96
C ARG A 306 -21.15 4.19 12.06
N VAL A 307 -22.01 5.10 11.66
CA VAL A 307 -22.82 5.88 12.57
C VAL A 307 -24.31 5.55 12.38
N ASP A 308 -25.12 5.94 13.33
CA ASP A 308 -26.54 5.62 13.42
C ASP A 308 -27.41 6.27 12.33
N THR A 309 -26.97 7.41 11.74
CA THR A 309 -27.75 8.15 10.73
C THR A 309 -26.86 8.76 9.64
N VAL A 310 -27.42 8.91 8.45
CA VAL A 310 -26.77 9.61 7.31
C VAL A 310 -26.56 11.09 7.63
N GLU A 311 -27.47 11.71 8.34
CA GLU A 311 -27.36 13.11 8.77
C GLU A 311 -26.14 13.30 9.67
N ARG A 312 -25.87 12.34 10.55
CA ARG A 312 -24.68 12.36 11.42
C ARG A 312 -23.39 12.21 10.59
N THR A 313 -23.38 11.33 9.58
CA THR A 313 -22.25 11.21 8.64
C THR A 313 -21.90 12.56 8.01
N ARG A 314 -22.90 13.25 7.46
CA ARG A 314 -22.71 14.57 6.85
C ARG A 314 -22.23 15.60 7.87
N LYS A 315 -22.86 15.63 9.04
CA LYS A 315 -22.49 16.53 10.12
C LYS A 315 -21.04 16.35 10.56
N ILE A 316 -20.59 15.11 10.76
CA ILE A 316 -19.18 14.83 11.11
C ILE A 316 -18.25 15.39 10.05
N LEU A 317 -18.48 15.06 8.77
CA LEU A 317 -17.63 15.49 7.67
C LEU A 317 -17.55 17.02 7.51
N GLU A 318 -18.66 17.72 7.77
CA GLU A 318 -18.77 19.18 7.66
C GLU A 318 -18.30 19.93 8.91
N SER A 319 -18.16 19.24 10.05
CA SER A 319 -17.91 19.87 11.36
C SER A 319 -16.51 19.62 11.92
N VAL A 320 -15.75 18.61 11.43
CA VAL A 320 -14.35 18.40 11.84
C VAL A 320 -13.51 19.62 11.51
N LYS A 321 -12.56 19.98 12.38
CA LYS A 321 -11.74 21.18 12.29
C LYS A 321 -10.26 20.88 12.22
N LEU A 322 -9.82 19.88 12.98
CA LEU A 322 -8.44 19.41 12.99
C LEU A 322 -8.24 18.30 12.00
N ILE A 323 -9.17 17.33 11.97
CA ILE A 323 -9.18 16.25 10.99
C ILE A 323 -9.65 16.81 9.66
N SER A 324 -8.90 16.57 8.59
CA SER A 324 -9.28 17.07 7.26
C SER A 324 -10.21 16.10 6.54
N TYR A 325 -11.35 16.59 6.04
CA TYR A 325 -12.19 15.85 5.11
C TYR A 325 -11.53 15.85 3.73
N ALA A 326 -10.77 14.81 3.45
CA ALA A 326 -9.97 14.71 2.23
C ALA A 326 -9.77 13.26 1.80
N GLU A 327 -9.49 13.06 0.53
CA GLU A 327 -9.00 11.78 0.02
C GLU A 327 -7.55 11.56 0.41
N SER A 328 -7.08 10.33 0.25
CA SER A 328 -5.76 9.83 0.62
C SER A 328 -5.72 9.24 2.03
N LEU A 329 -4.51 8.95 2.50
CA LEU A 329 -4.23 8.33 3.81
C LEU A 329 -2.72 8.28 4.08
N GLY A 330 -2.36 7.94 5.29
CA GLY A 330 -0.99 7.57 5.67
C GLY A 330 -0.04 8.74 5.93
N GLY A 331 -0.54 9.98 5.80
CA GLY A 331 0.20 11.18 6.17
C GLY A 331 0.31 11.40 7.68
N VAL A 332 1.11 12.38 8.06
CA VAL A 332 1.25 12.81 9.46
C VAL A 332 -0.02 13.52 9.96
N GLU A 333 -0.81 14.09 9.04
CA GLU A 333 -2.12 14.67 9.32
C GLU A 333 -3.21 13.60 9.28
N SER A 334 -4.19 13.71 10.20
CA SER A 334 -5.38 12.88 10.22
C SER A 334 -6.38 13.27 9.14
N LEU A 335 -6.85 12.28 8.40
CA LEU A 335 -7.84 12.46 7.33
C LEU A 335 -9.09 11.62 7.61
N ILE A 336 -10.26 12.18 7.30
CA ILE A 336 -11.51 11.44 7.23
C ILE A 336 -12.04 11.44 5.81
N THR A 337 -12.55 10.30 5.35
CA THR A 337 -12.99 10.09 3.97
C THR A 337 -14.40 9.53 3.98
N TYR A 338 -15.20 9.92 3.00
CA TYR A 338 -16.51 9.37 2.71
C TYR A 338 -16.41 8.38 1.53
N PRO A 339 -16.19 7.08 1.78
CA PRO A 339 -15.90 6.12 0.73
C PRO A 339 -16.97 6.05 -0.36
N MET A 340 -18.25 6.21 0.00
CA MET A 340 -19.36 6.12 -0.92
C MET A 340 -19.30 7.12 -2.08
N LEU A 341 -18.79 8.33 -1.87
CA LEU A 341 -18.68 9.38 -2.90
C LEU A 341 -17.26 9.55 -3.44
N GLN A 342 -16.24 9.21 -2.66
CA GLN A 342 -14.84 9.47 -2.99
C GLN A 342 -14.14 8.22 -3.52
N THR A 343 -13.65 7.34 -2.63
CA THR A 343 -12.78 6.22 -3.02
C THR A 343 -13.51 5.09 -3.73
N HIS A 344 -14.82 4.95 -3.55
CA HIS A 344 -15.67 3.90 -4.14
C HIS A 344 -16.84 4.46 -4.97
N GLY A 345 -16.81 5.73 -5.32
CA GLY A 345 -17.84 6.36 -6.16
C GLY A 345 -18.04 5.69 -7.51
N ASP A 346 -16.95 5.16 -8.10
CA ASP A 346 -16.96 4.45 -9.39
C ASP A 346 -17.36 2.97 -9.27
N VAL A 347 -17.52 2.43 -8.03
CA VAL A 347 -17.95 1.04 -7.81
C VAL A 347 -19.47 0.95 -7.93
N PRO A 348 -20.04 -0.04 -8.67
CA PRO A 348 -21.48 -0.22 -8.78
C PRO A 348 -22.19 -0.29 -7.42
N VAL A 349 -23.40 0.29 -7.34
CA VAL A 349 -24.18 0.39 -6.11
C VAL A 349 -24.38 -0.97 -5.45
N GLU A 350 -24.76 -1.99 -6.23
CA GLU A 350 -25.02 -3.33 -5.72
C GLU A 350 -23.77 -3.98 -5.07
N ILE A 351 -22.58 -3.64 -5.59
CA ILE A 351 -21.32 -4.11 -5.02
C ILE A 351 -21.03 -3.36 -3.72
N ARG A 352 -21.21 -2.04 -3.71
CA ARG A 352 -21.00 -1.24 -2.50
C ARG A 352 -21.93 -1.68 -1.36
N GLU A 353 -23.22 -1.90 -1.64
CA GLU A 353 -24.20 -2.39 -0.68
C GLU A 353 -23.80 -3.78 -0.15
N ARG A 354 -23.39 -4.71 -1.03
CA ARG A 354 -22.90 -6.03 -0.62
C ARG A 354 -21.67 -5.95 0.28
N LEU A 355 -20.75 -5.03 -0.01
CA LEU A 355 -19.56 -4.77 0.81
C LEU A 355 -19.88 -4.00 2.09
N GLY A 356 -21.11 -3.51 2.22
CA GLY A 356 -21.50 -2.67 3.34
C GLY A 356 -20.95 -1.24 3.28
N ILE A 357 -20.58 -0.75 2.11
CA ILE A 357 -20.13 0.64 1.90
C ILE A 357 -21.37 1.49 1.63
N THR A 358 -21.99 1.95 2.69
CA THR A 358 -23.27 2.67 2.70
C THR A 358 -23.10 4.12 3.14
N GLU A 359 -24.17 4.89 3.13
CA GLU A 359 -24.14 6.35 3.42
C GLU A 359 -23.75 6.68 4.87
N ASP A 360 -23.82 5.72 5.77
CA ASP A 360 -23.45 5.82 7.19
C ASP A 360 -21.99 5.44 7.47
N PHE A 361 -21.21 5.10 6.43
CA PHE A 361 -19.87 4.56 6.54
C PHE A 361 -18.78 5.62 6.33
N LEU A 362 -17.85 5.72 7.28
CA LEU A 362 -16.71 6.64 7.27
C LEU A 362 -15.39 5.86 7.39
N ARG A 363 -14.34 6.36 6.74
CA ARG A 363 -12.97 5.84 6.88
C ARG A 363 -12.05 6.94 7.41
N MET A 364 -11.21 6.60 8.38
CA MET A 364 -10.24 7.53 8.96
C MET A 364 -8.82 6.99 8.79
N SER A 365 -7.92 7.87 8.35
CA SER A 365 -6.46 7.70 8.40
C SER A 365 -5.95 8.53 9.56
N VAL A 366 -5.46 7.87 10.59
CA VAL A 366 -5.03 8.55 11.81
C VAL A 366 -3.56 8.98 11.69
N GLY A 367 -3.31 10.27 11.95
CA GLY A 367 -2.00 10.89 11.92
C GLY A 367 -1.25 10.81 13.27
N ILE A 368 -0.25 11.68 13.41
CA ILE A 368 0.64 11.72 14.60
C ILE A 368 0.28 12.82 15.60
N GLU A 369 -0.83 13.52 15.40
CA GLU A 369 -1.32 14.57 16.32
C GLU A 369 -1.55 13.98 17.71
N ASN A 370 -1.84 14.82 18.69
CA ASN A 370 -2.25 14.33 19.99
C ASN A 370 -3.62 13.64 19.90
N ALA A 371 -3.71 12.39 20.36
CA ALA A 371 -4.96 11.59 20.26
C ALA A 371 -6.15 12.25 20.96
N GLU A 372 -5.94 12.91 22.10
CA GLU A 372 -7.02 13.59 22.86
C GLU A 372 -7.57 14.79 22.09
N ASP A 373 -6.75 15.47 21.31
CA ASP A 373 -7.21 16.59 20.48
C ASP A 373 -8.00 16.09 19.27
N LEU A 374 -7.60 14.95 18.66
CA LEU A 374 -8.39 14.28 17.62
C LEU A 374 -9.73 13.79 18.14
N ILE A 375 -9.77 13.22 19.36
CA ILE A 375 -11.00 12.77 20.01
C ILE A 375 -11.93 13.96 20.30
N LYS A 376 -11.41 15.08 20.81
CA LYS A 376 -12.21 16.29 21.01
C LYS A 376 -12.77 16.86 19.71
N ASP A 377 -12.00 16.78 18.62
CA ASP A 377 -12.48 17.23 17.31
C ASP A 377 -13.63 16.34 16.81
N LEU A 378 -13.50 15.01 16.96
CA LEU A 378 -14.61 14.10 16.68
C LEU A 378 -15.80 14.35 17.62
N GLU A 379 -15.56 14.51 18.92
CA GLU A 379 -16.63 14.70 19.92
C GLU A 379 -17.51 15.92 19.60
N GLN A 380 -16.90 17.06 19.24
CA GLN A 380 -17.66 18.24 18.83
C GLN A 380 -18.39 18.03 17.48
N ALA A 381 -17.85 17.21 16.59
CA ALA A 381 -18.47 16.91 15.30
C ALA A 381 -19.65 15.93 15.42
N PHE A 382 -19.68 15.09 16.45
CA PHE A 382 -20.81 14.19 16.77
C PHE A 382 -22.01 14.92 17.39
N GLN A 383 -21.81 16.09 18.07
CA GLN A 383 -22.86 16.91 18.71
C GLN A 383 -23.75 17.61 17.69
#